data_e54b7b7efa5b132153f801ac691b7c62
#
_entry.id   e54b7b7efa5b132153f801ac691b7c62
#
_cell.length_a   1.000
_cell.length_b   1.000
_cell.length_c   1.000
_cell.angle_alpha   90.00
_cell.angle_beta   90.00
_cell.angle_gamma   90.00
#
_symmetry.space_group_name_H-M   'P 1'
#
loop_
_entity.id
_entity.type
_entity.pdbx_description
1 polymer ?
#
loop_
_entity_poly.entity_id
_entity_poly.type
_entity_poly.pdbx_seq_one_letter_code
_entity_poly.pdbx_strand_id
1 'polypeptide(L)'
;MKEYDIIVIGSGSGGEIVESALNHGNRVAWIDKGPLGGTCLNNGCIPSKMLIYPADRVMDIKEAEDLGIKATIEEIEFNKIMKHMKEPIIDSQKHMRDGLNYPIENFDYYEGLGYFIDNYSIEINNIKIRGKKIFIGTGARPDIPKVKGINQIDYLTNENVFDIKTCPKRLIIIGGGYISVEFAHFFSSMGSKVTVLQRGDRLIKKSEPEISELLKNQMEKRIKILTNVNIVEVINGKNKLNVIYNQFNSNVKTIEAEKIFIATGRKSNADLLKIGNTDIKVDQRNFIKVNKYLETSVKNIWAFGDAIGKFMFKHVANEEAVTCWHNSLGNHKTSMDYSAIPYAVFSHPQIASVGLTENEAKSKYEILVGKARYSDVAKGEAMMEIHGFTKAIVDKKTRKILGFHIIGPYAPILIQEVINAMALGGEIGYLGRGMHIHPALSELILSTFSKLREVN
;
A
#
# COMPACT_ATOMS: atom_id res chain seq x y z
N MET A 1 -25.12 -30.75 -0.38
CA MET A 1 -24.09 -29.73 -0.19
C MET A 1 -22.77 -30.35 -0.55
N LYS A 2 -21.96 -29.68 -1.43
CA LYS A 2 -20.66 -30.19 -1.85
C LYS A 2 -19.63 -29.92 -0.75
N GLU A 3 -18.77 -30.88 -0.46
CA GLU A 3 -17.78 -30.77 0.64
C GLU A 3 -16.34 -30.63 0.10
N TYR A 4 -15.54 -29.84 0.80
CA TYR A 4 -14.13 -29.55 0.49
C TYR A 4 -13.26 -29.68 1.73
N ASP A 5 -12.01 -30.07 1.53
CA ASP A 5 -11.02 -30.02 2.59
C ASP A 5 -10.65 -28.57 2.90
N ILE A 6 -10.53 -27.75 1.84
CA ILE A 6 -10.10 -26.35 1.89
C ILE A 6 -11.07 -25.47 1.13
N ILE A 7 -11.50 -24.37 1.73
CA ILE A 7 -12.14 -23.25 1.02
C ILE A 7 -11.25 -22.01 1.16
N VAL A 8 -10.93 -21.36 0.04
CA VAL A 8 -10.22 -20.09 0.01
C VAL A 8 -11.13 -19.01 -0.56
N ILE A 9 -11.28 -17.89 0.15
CA ILE A 9 -12.11 -16.76 -0.27
C ILE A 9 -11.19 -15.57 -0.60
N GLY A 10 -11.11 -15.22 -1.87
CA GLY A 10 -10.27 -14.15 -2.41
C GLY A 10 -9.09 -14.66 -3.23
N SER A 11 -8.89 -14.04 -4.41
CA SER A 11 -7.83 -14.39 -5.38
C SER A 11 -6.57 -13.52 -5.29
N GLY A 12 -6.47 -12.67 -4.28
CA GLY A 12 -5.27 -11.86 -4.06
C GLY A 12 -4.07 -12.72 -3.64
N SER A 13 -3.76 -12.75 -2.34
CA SER A 13 -2.74 -13.65 -1.77
C SER A 13 -3.29 -15.05 -1.47
N GLY A 14 -4.59 -15.28 -1.65
CA GLY A 14 -5.22 -16.60 -1.46
C GLY A 14 -4.75 -17.65 -2.47
N GLY A 15 -4.27 -17.23 -3.65
CA GLY A 15 -3.70 -18.15 -4.65
C GLY A 15 -2.56 -19.00 -4.13
N GLU A 16 -1.70 -18.47 -3.27
CA GLU A 16 -0.61 -19.19 -2.60
C GLU A 16 -1.12 -20.40 -1.78
N ILE A 17 -2.27 -20.21 -1.12
CA ILE A 17 -2.90 -21.27 -0.33
C ILE A 17 -3.55 -22.31 -1.24
N VAL A 18 -4.20 -21.87 -2.33
CA VAL A 18 -4.82 -22.77 -3.31
C VAL A 18 -3.78 -23.71 -3.91
N GLU A 19 -2.66 -23.17 -4.41
CA GLU A 19 -1.57 -23.93 -4.98
C GLU A 19 -0.99 -24.92 -3.96
N SER A 20 -0.68 -24.45 -2.75
CA SER A 20 -0.15 -25.29 -1.68
C SER A 20 -1.12 -26.41 -1.30
N ALA A 21 -2.42 -26.14 -1.22
CA ALA A 21 -3.43 -27.11 -0.85
C ALA A 21 -3.60 -28.20 -1.91
N LEU A 22 -3.60 -27.83 -3.18
CA LEU A 22 -3.67 -28.80 -4.30
C LEU A 22 -2.42 -29.69 -4.34
N ASN A 23 -1.24 -29.14 -4.14
CA ASN A 23 0.02 -29.89 -4.08
C ASN A 23 0.04 -30.89 -2.89
N HIS A 24 -0.78 -30.69 -1.86
CA HIS A 24 -0.97 -31.62 -0.76
C HIS A 24 -2.15 -32.59 -0.98
N GLY A 25 -2.72 -32.65 -2.18
CA GLY A 25 -3.82 -33.56 -2.54
C GLY A 25 -5.18 -33.20 -1.93
N ASN A 26 -5.36 -31.98 -1.41
CA ASN A 26 -6.63 -31.56 -0.84
C ASN A 26 -7.66 -31.26 -1.93
N ARG A 27 -8.95 -31.48 -1.61
CA ARG A 27 -10.05 -30.96 -2.40
C ARG A 27 -10.31 -29.50 -2.06
N VAL A 28 -10.16 -28.61 -3.06
CA VAL A 28 -10.15 -27.17 -2.88
C VAL A 28 -11.32 -26.49 -3.60
N ALA A 29 -12.01 -25.60 -2.89
CA ALA A 29 -12.90 -24.61 -3.49
C ALA A 29 -12.24 -23.22 -3.39
N TRP A 30 -12.12 -22.54 -4.54
CA TRP A 30 -11.65 -21.17 -4.61
C TRP A 30 -12.77 -20.23 -5.01
N ILE A 31 -13.05 -19.24 -4.17
CA ILE A 31 -14.17 -18.29 -4.36
C ILE A 31 -13.59 -16.89 -4.58
N ASP A 32 -14.00 -16.23 -5.66
CA ASP A 32 -13.72 -14.81 -5.86
C ASP A 32 -14.84 -14.12 -6.63
N LYS A 33 -15.15 -12.89 -6.25
CA LYS A 33 -16.14 -12.06 -6.98
C LYS A 33 -15.61 -11.49 -8.28
N GLY A 34 -14.29 -11.69 -8.56
CA GLY A 34 -13.58 -11.14 -9.69
C GLY A 34 -13.18 -9.64 -9.54
N PRO A 35 -12.33 -9.15 -10.40
CA PRO A 35 -11.47 -9.92 -11.29
C PRO A 35 -10.37 -10.68 -10.54
N LEU A 36 -9.90 -11.79 -11.12
CA LEU A 36 -8.82 -12.62 -10.55
C LEU A 36 -7.54 -11.80 -10.30
N GLY A 37 -6.75 -12.21 -9.28
CA GLY A 37 -5.50 -11.55 -8.90
C GLY A 37 -5.66 -10.47 -7.82
N GLY A 38 -6.90 -10.14 -7.44
CA GLY A 38 -7.23 -9.22 -6.36
C GLY A 38 -6.79 -7.77 -6.61
N THR A 39 -6.84 -6.96 -5.56
CA THR A 39 -6.57 -5.51 -5.64
C THR A 39 -5.19 -5.18 -6.19
N CYS A 40 -4.15 -5.93 -5.81
CA CYS A 40 -2.77 -5.61 -6.21
C CYS A 40 -2.57 -5.62 -7.73
N LEU A 41 -3.07 -6.65 -8.41
CA LEU A 41 -2.99 -6.77 -9.86
C LEU A 41 -3.91 -5.79 -10.57
N ASN A 42 -5.16 -5.66 -10.08
CA ASN A 42 -6.22 -5.01 -10.85
C ASN A 42 -6.38 -3.50 -10.57
N ASN A 43 -6.33 -3.12 -9.29
CA ASN A 43 -6.72 -1.79 -8.83
C ASN A 43 -5.76 -1.23 -7.75
N GLY A 44 -4.48 -1.66 -7.77
CA GLY A 44 -3.55 -1.32 -6.71
C GLY A 44 -2.10 -1.17 -7.16
N CYS A 45 -1.23 -2.04 -6.63
CA CYS A 45 0.22 -1.89 -6.74
C CYS A 45 0.71 -1.86 -8.19
N ILE A 46 0.28 -2.82 -9.01
CA ILE A 46 0.79 -2.97 -10.37
C ILE A 46 0.36 -1.82 -11.27
N PRO A 47 -0.94 -1.53 -11.46
CA PRO A 47 -1.34 -0.42 -12.32
C PRO A 47 -0.83 0.93 -11.83
N SER A 48 -0.79 1.18 -10.51
CA SER A 48 -0.27 2.45 -10.00
C SER A 48 1.21 2.64 -10.32
N LYS A 49 2.06 1.61 -10.21
CA LYS A 49 3.50 1.73 -10.52
C LYS A 49 3.77 1.86 -12.00
N MET A 50 2.92 1.28 -12.84
CA MET A 50 2.96 1.51 -14.29
C MET A 50 2.62 2.96 -14.68
N LEU A 51 1.81 3.66 -13.86
CA LEU A 51 1.53 5.09 -14.04
C LEU A 51 2.60 5.99 -13.41
N ILE A 52 3.17 5.58 -12.29
CA ILE A 52 4.22 6.34 -11.59
C ILE A 52 5.49 6.44 -12.44
N TYR A 53 5.91 5.35 -13.09
CA TYR A 53 7.14 5.36 -13.87
C TYR A 53 7.18 6.42 -14.98
N PRO A 54 6.15 6.59 -15.83
CA PRO A 54 6.08 7.74 -16.75
C PRO A 54 6.08 9.11 -16.02
N ALA A 55 5.43 9.21 -14.86
CA ALA A 55 5.45 10.43 -14.07
C ALA A 55 6.85 10.80 -13.58
N ASP A 56 7.64 9.81 -13.15
CA ASP A 56 9.05 9.99 -12.78
C ASP A 56 9.87 10.50 -13.99
N ARG A 57 9.65 9.94 -15.21
CA ARG A 57 10.34 10.42 -16.43
C ARG A 57 10.02 11.87 -16.75
N VAL A 58 8.76 12.29 -16.53
CA VAL A 58 8.38 13.70 -16.68
C VAL A 58 9.14 14.58 -15.67
N MET A 59 9.33 14.11 -14.44
CA MET A 59 10.09 14.86 -13.43
C MET A 59 11.58 14.90 -13.77
N ASP A 60 12.17 13.78 -14.19
CA ASP A 60 13.59 13.75 -14.61
C ASP A 60 13.85 14.78 -15.74
N ILE A 61 12.94 14.91 -16.73
CA ILE A 61 13.09 15.91 -17.81
C ILE A 61 13.00 17.33 -17.24
N LYS A 62 12.08 17.59 -16.31
CA LYS A 62 11.92 18.93 -15.71
C LYS A 62 13.08 19.32 -14.82
N GLU A 63 13.68 18.37 -14.13
CA GLU A 63 14.82 18.58 -13.22
C GLU A 63 16.18 18.52 -13.94
N ALA A 64 16.20 18.12 -15.21
CA ALA A 64 17.44 18.08 -16.02
C ALA A 64 18.12 19.45 -16.16
N GLU A 65 17.35 20.55 -16.07
CA GLU A 65 17.88 21.91 -16.13
C GLU A 65 18.85 22.20 -14.99
N ASP A 66 18.61 21.66 -13.81
CA ASP A 66 19.50 21.79 -12.64
C ASP A 66 20.90 21.16 -12.92
N LEU A 67 20.95 20.16 -13.81
CA LEU A 67 22.17 19.51 -14.28
C LEU A 67 22.76 20.17 -15.53
N GLY A 68 22.22 21.30 -15.98
CA GLY A 68 22.68 22.02 -17.18
C GLY A 68 22.12 21.48 -18.50
N ILE A 69 21.12 20.57 -18.45
CA ILE A 69 20.50 19.97 -19.65
C ILE A 69 19.15 20.64 -19.90
N LYS A 70 19.05 21.43 -20.96
CA LYS A 70 17.77 22.03 -21.39
C LYS A 70 16.96 21.01 -22.19
N ALA A 71 15.82 20.59 -21.64
CA ALA A 71 14.90 19.66 -22.29
C ALA A 71 13.47 20.22 -22.24
N THR A 72 12.67 19.90 -23.24
CA THR A 72 11.26 20.29 -23.32
C THR A 72 10.38 19.07 -23.56
N ILE A 73 9.22 19.07 -22.94
CA ILE A 73 8.19 18.06 -23.17
C ILE A 73 7.21 18.68 -24.17
N GLU A 74 7.21 18.18 -25.40
CA GLU A 74 6.30 18.67 -26.45
C GLU A 74 4.88 18.21 -26.18
N GLU A 75 4.69 16.92 -25.83
CA GLU A 75 3.38 16.33 -25.58
C GLU A 75 3.47 15.19 -24.57
N ILE A 76 2.40 14.99 -23.81
CA ILE A 76 2.19 13.82 -22.96
C ILE A 76 0.96 13.06 -23.48
N GLU A 77 1.19 11.93 -24.15
CA GLU A 77 0.14 11.08 -24.69
C GLU A 77 -0.55 10.27 -23.58
N PHE A 78 -1.41 10.92 -22.80
CA PHE A 78 -2.08 10.32 -21.64
C PHE A 78 -2.76 8.99 -21.99
N ASN A 79 -3.46 8.91 -23.12
CA ASN A 79 -4.15 7.69 -23.54
C ASN A 79 -3.19 6.53 -23.82
N LYS A 80 -1.99 6.80 -24.32
CA LYS A 80 -0.95 5.79 -24.56
C LYS A 80 -0.41 5.25 -23.24
N ILE A 81 -0.17 6.13 -22.27
CA ILE A 81 0.25 5.74 -20.91
C ILE A 81 -0.82 4.83 -20.26
N MET A 82 -2.09 5.23 -20.33
CA MET A 82 -3.19 4.42 -19.77
C MET A 82 -3.33 3.06 -20.48
N LYS A 83 -3.12 3.03 -21.81
CA LYS A 83 -3.13 1.78 -22.59
C LYS A 83 -1.99 0.86 -22.18
N HIS A 84 -0.75 1.34 -22.11
CA HIS A 84 0.42 0.58 -21.66
C HIS A 84 0.26 0.03 -20.24
N MET A 85 -0.44 0.75 -19.36
CA MET A 85 -0.75 0.25 -18.03
C MET A 85 -1.76 -0.89 -18.07
N LYS A 86 -2.79 -0.82 -18.94
CA LYS A 86 -3.88 -1.80 -18.96
C LYS A 86 -3.51 -3.14 -19.61
N GLU A 87 -2.75 -3.10 -20.69
CA GLU A 87 -2.44 -4.29 -21.51
C GLU A 87 -1.88 -5.45 -20.68
N PRO A 88 -0.80 -5.30 -19.88
CA PRO A 88 -0.24 -6.40 -19.09
C PRO A 88 -1.20 -6.93 -18.01
N ILE A 89 -2.10 -6.07 -17.51
CA ILE A 89 -3.11 -6.47 -16.52
C ILE A 89 -4.15 -7.37 -17.17
N ILE A 90 -4.64 -6.98 -18.35
CA ILE A 90 -5.60 -7.76 -19.14
C ILE A 90 -4.98 -9.12 -19.51
N ASP A 91 -3.73 -9.12 -19.96
CA ASP A 91 -3.00 -10.36 -20.31
C ASP A 91 -2.85 -11.28 -19.09
N SER A 92 -2.48 -10.72 -17.93
CA SER A 92 -2.38 -11.48 -16.69
C SER A 92 -3.72 -12.08 -16.25
N GLN A 93 -4.80 -11.30 -16.34
CA GLN A 93 -6.15 -11.80 -16.04
C GLN A 93 -6.56 -12.91 -17.00
N LYS A 94 -6.25 -12.76 -18.29
CA LYS A 94 -6.51 -13.78 -19.32
C LYS A 94 -5.77 -15.06 -19.00
N HIS A 95 -4.47 -15.00 -18.74
CA HIS A 95 -3.68 -16.19 -18.38
C HIS A 95 -4.23 -16.92 -17.14
N MET A 96 -4.61 -16.18 -16.09
CA MET A 96 -5.22 -16.81 -14.92
C MET A 96 -6.55 -17.47 -15.25
N ARG A 97 -7.39 -16.84 -16.06
CA ARG A 97 -8.70 -17.37 -16.47
C ARG A 97 -8.53 -18.60 -17.39
N ASP A 98 -7.59 -18.53 -18.32
CA ASP A 98 -7.28 -19.67 -19.21
C ASP A 98 -6.79 -20.87 -18.39
N GLY A 99 -5.97 -20.64 -17.35
CA GLY A 99 -5.55 -21.69 -16.42
C GLY A 99 -6.73 -22.38 -15.71
N LEU A 100 -7.81 -21.64 -15.42
CA LEU A 100 -9.02 -22.22 -14.79
C LEU A 100 -9.90 -23.01 -15.77
N ASN A 101 -9.73 -22.86 -17.07
CA ASN A 101 -10.47 -23.62 -18.08
C ASN A 101 -9.98 -25.06 -18.25
N TYR A 102 -8.77 -25.38 -17.76
CA TYR A 102 -8.28 -26.76 -17.74
C TYR A 102 -8.85 -27.51 -16.54
N PRO A 103 -9.28 -28.79 -16.74
CA PRO A 103 -9.72 -29.60 -15.60
C PRO A 103 -8.55 -29.82 -14.63
N ILE A 104 -8.70 -29.29 -13.42
CA ILE A 104 -7.74 -29.54 -12.33
C ILE A 104 -8.40 -30.51 -11.37
N GLU A 105 -7.75 -31.63 -11.12
CA GLU A 105 -8.25 -32.63 -10.19
C GLU A 105 -8.42 -32.03 -8.79
N ASN A 106 -9.51 -32.35 -8.12
CA ASN A 106 -9.82 -31.90 -6.77
C ASN A 106 -9.96 -30.37 -6.61
N PHE A 107 -10.26 -29.63 -7.69
CA PHE A 107 -10.38 -28.19 -7.67
C PHE A 107 -11.70 -27.71 -8.30
N ASP A 108 -12.35 -26.76 -7.61
CA ASP A 108 -13.50 -26.04 -8.14
C ASP A 108 -13.30 -24.52 -7.92
N TYR A 109 -13.45 -23.76 -8.99
CA TYR A 109 -13.47 -22.29 -8.92
C TYR A 109 -14.92 -21.79 -8.95
N TYR A 110 -15.25 -20.87 -8.05
CA TYR A 110 -16.56 -20.22 -7.97
C TYR A 110 -16.41 -18.72 -8.18
N GLU A 111 -16.83 -18.23 -9.35
CA GLU A 111 -16.90 -16.79 -9.60
C GLU A 111 -18.19 -16.22 -8.99
N GLY A 112 -18.05 -15.40 -7.96
CA GLY A 112 -19.17 -14.77 -7.28
C GLY A 112 -18.86 -14.34 -5.86
N LEU A 113 -19.81 -13.61 -5.28
CA LEU A 113 -19.73 -13.21 -3.88
C LEU A 113 -20.22 -14.36 -2.99
N GLY A 114 -19.27 -15.05 -2.37
CA GLY A 114 -19.57 -16.04 -1.35
C GLY A 114 -19.85 -15.40 0.01
N TYR A 115 -20.85 -15.89 0.74
CA TYR A 115 -21.14 -15.46 2.09
C TYR A 115 -21.44 -16.64 3.02
N PHE A 116 -21.13 -16.49 4.29
CA PHE A 116 -21.37 -17.53 5.30
C PHE A 116 -22.86 -17.71 5.58
N ILE A 117 -23.29 -18.97 5.68
CA ILE A 117 -24.61 -19.37 6.19
C ILE A 117 -24.52 -20.03 7.57
N ASP A 118 -23.36 -20.59 7.92
CA ASP A 118 -22.92 -21.00 9.24
C ASP A 118 -21.38 -20.92 9.32
N ASN A 119 -20.74 -21.36 10.42
CA ASN A 119 -19.28 -21.29 10.59
C ASN A 119 -18.46 -21.95 9.49
N TYR A 120 -19.01 -22.99 8.83
CA TYR A 120 -18.23 -23.79 7.86
C TYR A 120 -18.90 -23.89 6.50
N SER A 121 -20.10 -23.31 6.33
CA SER A 121 -20.86 -23.39 5.09
C SER A 121 -21.01 -22.01 4.44
N ILE A 122 -20.77 -21.99 3.13
CA ILE A 122 -20.78 -20.77 2.31
C ILE A 122 -21.78 -20.97 1.17
N GLU A 123 -22.52 -19.92 0.87
CA GLU A 123 -23.41 -19.86 -0.28
C GLU A 123 -22.83 -18.91 -1.35
N ILE A 124 -22.73 -19.38 -2.59
CA ILE A 124 -22.30 -18.63 -3.78
C ILE A 124 -23.27 -18.94 -4.91
N ASN A 125 -23.93 -17.92 -5.48
CA ASN A 125 -24.84 -18.10 -6.64
C ASN A 125 -25.87 -19.21 -6.41
N ASN A 126 -26.46 -19.29 -5.22
CA ASN A 126 -27.41 -20.33 -4.76
C ASN A 126 -26.79 -21.75 -4.61
N ILE A 127 -25.48 -21.89 -4.74
CA ILE A 127 -24.78 -23.15 -4.47
C ILE A 127 -24.24 -23.11 -3.04
N LYS A 128 -24.58 -24.13 -2.25
CA LYS A 128 -24.09 -24.28 -0.87
C LYS A 128 -22.97 -25.27 -0.84
N ILE A 129 -21.84 -24.84 -0.26
CA ILE A 129 -20.64 -25.65 -0.07
C ILE A 129 -20.21 -25.65 1.39
N ARG A 130 -19.49 -26.66 1.80
CA ARG A 130 -18.96 -26.80 3.16
C ARG A 130 -17.45 -27.08 3.13
N GLY A 131 -16.68 -26.42 3.99
CA GLY A 131 -15.25 -26.62 4.13
C GLY A 131 -14.84 -27.15 5.50
N LYS A 132 -13.85 -28.05 5.54
CA LYS A 132 -13.20 -28.49 6.80
C LYS A 132 -12.29 -27.40 7.35
N LYS A 133 -11.64 -26.64 6.45
CA LYS A 133 -10.78 -25.48 6.76
C LYS A 133 -11.13 -24.34 5.82
N ILE A 134 -11.15 -23.11 6.32
CA ILE A 134 -11.50 -21.92 5.53
C ILE A 134 -10.45 -20.84 5.70
N PHE A 135 -10.04 -20.22 4.59
CA PHE A 135 -9.06 -19.14 4.54
C PHE A 135 -9.70 -17.89 3.96
N ILE A 136 -9.72 -16.80 4.74
CA ILE A 136 -10.40 -15.56 4.39
C ILE A 136 -9.36 -14.51 3.98
N GLY A 137 -9.18 -14.33 2.66
CA GLY A 137 -8.30 -13.34 2.05
C GLY A 137 -9.07 -12.30 1.22
N THR A 138 -10.25 -11.88 1.69
CA THR A 138 -11.19 -11.01 0.94
C THR A 138 -10.74 -9.57 0.77
N GLY A 139 -9.65 -9.18 1.43
CA GLY A 139 -9.08 -7.85 1.31
C GLY A 139 -9.96 -6.74 1.88
N ALA A 140 -9.77 -5.54 1.32
CA ALA A 140 -10.46 -4.32 1.72
C ALA A 140 -10.82 -3.48 0.48
N ARG A 141 -11.72 -2.51 0.66
CA ARG A 141 -12.16 -1.55 -0.36
C ARG A 141 -12.00 -0.10 0.12
N PRO A 142 -12.14 0.91 -0.76
CA PRO A 142 -12.12 2.32 -0.35
C PRO A 142 -13.13 2.61 0.76
N ASP A 143 -12.70 3.39 1.74
CA ASP A 143 -13.58 3.93 2.78
C ASP A 143 -14.01 5.34 2.39
N ILE A 144 -15.28 5.46 1.95
CA ILE A 144 -15.83 6.72 1.48
C ILE A 144 -16.28 7.54 2.70
N PRO A 145 -15.82 8.79 2.84
CA PRO A 145 -16.14 9.62 4.01
C PRO A 145 -17.61 10.02 4.00
N LYS A 146 -18.19 10.13 5.18
CA LYS A 146 -19.58 10.62 5.36
C LYS A 146 -19.59 12.15 5.20
N VAL A 147 -19.53 12.64 3.97
CA VAL A 147 -19.61 14.07 3.62
C VAL A 147 -20.89 14.32 2.87
N LYS A 148 -21.59 15.41 3.19
CA LYS A 148 -22.82 15.81 2.51
C LYS A 148 -22.57 15.97 1.00
N GLY A 149 -23.43 15.40 0.17
CA GLY A 149 -23.34 15.47 -1.29
C GLY A 149 -22.37 14.48 -1.96
N ILE A 150 -21.53 13.77 -1.22
CA ILE A 150 -20.50 12.88 -1.79
C ILE A 150 -21.11 11.75 -2.63
N ASN A 151 -22.26 11.22 -2.25
CA ASN A 151 -22.97 10.15 -2.98
C ASN A 151 -23.77 10.65 -4.19
N GLN A 152 -23.77 11.97 -4.44
CA GLN A 152 -24.49 12.60 -5.55
C GLN A 152 -23.55 12.98 -6.71
N ILE A 153 -22.28 12.65 -6.60
CA ILE A 153 -21.26 12.95 -7.58
C ILE A 153 -20.53 11.70 -8.08
N ASP A 154 -19.99 11.78 -9.29
CA ASP A 154 -19.02 10.80 -9.79
C ASP A 154 -17.64 11.13 -9.24
N TYR A 155 -17.15 10.30 -8.34
CA TYR A 155 -15.80 10.41 -7.80
C TYR A 155 -14.90 9.26 -8.24
N LEU A 156 -13.61 9.52 -8.17
CA LEU A 156 -12.59 8.51 -8.42
C LEU A 156 -12.13 7.89 -7.09
N THR A 157 -11.82 6.61 -7.15
CA THR A 157 -11.09 5.85 -6.13
C THR A 157 -10.01 5.01 -6.81
N ASN A 158 -9.27 4.22 -6.07
CA ASN A 158 -8.37 3.24 -6.68
C ASN A 158 -9.10 2.14 -7.49
N GLU A 159 -10.41 2.00 -7.36
CA GLU A 159 -11.19 0.98 -8.10
C GLU A 159 -11.53 1.41 -9.53
N ASN A 160 -11.61 2.70 -9.83
CA ASN A 160 -12.04 3.21 -11.13
C ASN A 160 -11.10 4.24 -11.77
N VAL A 161 -10.08 4.71 -11.07
CA VAL A 161 -9.12 5.70 -11.59
C VAL A 161 -8.34 5.19 -12.81
N PHE A 162 -8.15 3.90 -12.91
CA PHE A 162 -7.43 3.26 -14.01
C PHE A 162 -8.26 3.19 -15.31
N ASP A 163 -9.55 3.56 -15.27
CA ASP A 163 -10.46 3.54 -16.42
C ASP A 163 -10.69 4.90 -17.06
N ILE A 164 -10.13 5.96 -16.49
CA ILE A 164 -10.29 7.30 -17.07
C ILE A 164 -9.59 7.41 -18.44
N LYS A 165 -10.24 8.11 -19.36
CA LYS A 165 -9.74 8.27 -20.73
C LYS A 165 -8.98 9.58 -20.92
N THR A 166 -9.21 10.56 -20.06
CA THR A 166 -8.60 11.90 -20.17
C THR A 166 -8.08 12.35 -18.82
N CYS A 167 -6.92 13.01 -18.82
CA CYS A 167 -6.39 13.63 -17.62
C CYS A 167 -7.26 14.84 -17.23
N PRO A 168 -7.83 14.88 -16.01
CA PRO A 168 -8.62 16.03 -15.59
C PRO A 168 -7.73 17.26 -15.45
N LYS A 169 -8.18 18.42 -15.96
CA LYS A 169 -7.42 19.69 -15.85
C LYS A 169 -7.28 20.13 -14.38
N ARG A 170 -8.29 19.87 -13.55
CA ARG A 170 -8.30 20.18 -12.12
C ARG A 170 -8.80 18.96 -11.34
N LEU A 171 -7.96 18.48 -10.44
CA LEU A 171 -8.24 17.32 -9.59
C LEU A 171 -8.13 17.72 -8.11
N ILE A 172 -9.15 17.39 -7.33
CA ILE A 172 -9.07 17.41 -5.87
C ILE A 172 -8.87 15.99 -5.38
N ILE A 173 -7.86 15.78 -4.53
CA ILE A 173 -7.62 14.50 -3.86
C ILE A 173 -7.94 14.66 -2.38
N ILE A 174 -8.86 13.84 -1.87
CA ILE A 174 -9.27 13.84 -0.47
C ILE A 174 -8.53 12.73 0.27
N GLY A 175 -7.68 13.12 1.22
CA GLY A 175 -6.79 12.26 2.00
C GLY A 175 -5.33 12.65 1.83
N GLY A 176 -4.45 12.18 2.72
CA GLY A 176 -3.01 12.49 2.71
C GLY A 176 -2.16 11.24 2.95
N GLY A 177 -2.70 10.04 2.65
CA GLY A 177 -1.98 8.77 2.70
C GLY A 177 -1.17 8.49 1.44
N TYR A 178 -0.51 7.34 1.39
CA TYR A 178 0.36 6.95 0.26
C TYR A 178 -0.37 6.93 -1.08
N ILE A 179 -1.63 6.44 -1.15
CA ILE A 179 -2.44 6.46 -2.38
C ILE A 179 -2.62 7.90 -2.88
N SER A 180 -2.98 8.81 -1.97
CA SER A 180 -3.17 10.23 -2.28
C SER A 180 -1.89 10.86 -2.85
N VAL A 181 -0.77 10.63 -2.21
CA VAL A 181 0.54 11.20 -2.56
C VAL A 181 1.02 10.66 -3.92
N GLU A 182 0.90 9.36 -4.15
CA GLU A 182 1.28 8.73 -5.42
C GLU A 182 0.42 9.24 -6.59
N PHE A 183 -0.91 9.28 -6.44
CA PHE A 183 -1.78 9.82 -7.49
C PHE A 183 -1.64 11.34 -7.66
N ALA A 184 -1.34 12.08 -6.58
CA ALA A 184 -1.01 13.50 -6.70
C ALA A 184 0.26 13.71 -7.53
N HIS A 185 1.29 12.88 -7.33
CA HIS A 185 2.48 12.86 -8.16
C HIS A 185 2.14 12.55 -9.62
N PHE A 186 1.43 11.46 -9.89
CA PHE A 186 1.05 11.06 -11.24
C PHE A 186 0.29 12.17 -11.97
N PHE A 187 -0.84 12.60 -11.44
CA PHE A 187 -1.70 13.57 -12.13
C PHE A 187 -1.03 14.93 -12.31
N SER A 188 -0.26 15.40 -11.33
CA SER A 188 0.47 16.67 -11.50
C SER A 188 1.56 16.59 -12.57
N SER A 189 2.22 15.43 -12.70
CA SER A 189 3.20 15.20 -13.77
C SER A 189 2.53 15.14 -15.15
N MET A 190 1.28 14.62 -15.21
CA MET A 190 0.47 14.62 -16.45
C MET A 190 -0.19 15.97 -16.78
N GLY A 191 0.11 17.04 -16.04
CA GLY A 191 -0.39 18.39 -16.30
C GLY A 191 -1.67 18.79 -15.59
N SER A 192 -2.22 17.96 -14.72
CA SER A 192 -3.37 18.31 -13.88
C SER A 192 -2.99 19.32 -12.79
N LYS A 193 -3.84 20.33 -12.54
CA LYS A 193 -3.76 21.18 -11.34
C LYS A 193 -4.34 20.40 -10.16
N VAL A 194 -3.46 19.80 -9.36
CA VAL A 194 -3.85 18.95 -8.23
C VAL A 194 -3.94 19.78 -6.95
N THR A 195 -5.01 19.53 -6.16
CA THR A 195 -5.13 20.01 -4.78
C THR A 195 -5.38 18.81 -3.87
N VAL A 196 -4.54 18.63 -2.86
CA VAL A 196 -4.69 17.60 -1.82
C VAL A 196 -5.35 18.23 -0.59
N LEU A 197 -6.46 17.65 -0.12
CA LEU A 197 -7.17 18.03 1.08
C LEU A 197 -6.96 16.97 2.16
N GLN A 198 -6.11 17.26 3.14
CA GLN A 198 -5.79 16.35 4.24
C GLN A 198 -6.42 16.83 5.55
N ARG A 199 -7.19 15.92 6.19
CA ARG A 199 -7.83 16.20 7.50
C ARG A 199 -6.81 16.38 8.63
N GLY A 200 -5.74 15.59 8.62
CA GLY A 200 -4.67 15.68 9.62
C GLY A 200 -3.70 16.82 9.33
N ASP A 201 -2.76 16.98 10.24
CA ASP A 201 -1.73 18.01 10.23
C ASP A 201 -0.63 17.78 9.17
N ARG A 202 -0.43 16.55 8.72
CA ARG A 202 0.65 16.20 7.79
C ARG A 202 0.26 15.06 6.82
N LEU A 203 1.01 14.93 5.72
CA LEU A 203 0.95 13.81 4.80
C LEU A 203 1.61 12.57 5.45
N ILE A 204 1.26 11.37 4.98
CA ILE A 204 1.89 10.09 5.42
C ILE A 204 2.12 10.06 6.94
N LYS A 205 1.06 10.25 7.71
CA LYS A 205 1.10 10.44 9.17
C LYS A 205 1.92 9.38 9.94
N LYS A 206 2.07 8.17 9.38
CA LYS A 206 2.84 7.07 9.99
C LYS A 206 4.35 7.16 9.72
N SER A 207 4.80 8.03 8.82
CA SER A 207 6.23 8.29 8.58
C SER A 207 6.84 9.15 9.69
N GLU A 208 8.19 9.16 9.72
CA GLU A 208 8.94 10.17 10.48
C GLU A 208 8.41 11.57 10.20
N PRO A 209 8.25 12.43 11.22
CA PRO A 209 7.78 13.80 11.01
C PRO A 209 8.60 14.59 9.99
N GLU A 210 9.94 14.48 10.05
CA GLU A 210 10.87 15.15 9.13
C GLU A 210 10.68 14.70 7.67
N ILE A 211 10.39 13.40 7.45
CA ILE A 211 10.10 12.85 6.12
C ILE A 211 8.78 13.42 5.59
N SER A 212 7.75 13.45 6.43
CA SER A 212 6.45 14.03 6.11
C SER A 212 6.55 15.50 5.72
N GLU A 213 7.36 16.25 6.45
CA GLU A 213 7.60 17.67 6.21
C GLU A 213 8.35 17.91 4.90
N LEU A 214 9.47 17.19 4.70
CA LEU A 214 10.25 17.29 3.46
C LEU A 214 9.40 16.90 2.25
N LEU A 215 8.65 15.79 2.32
CA LEU A 215 7.74 15.39 1.27
C LEU A 215 6.77 16.52 0.90
N LYS A 216 6.12 17.10 1.92
CA LYS A 216 5.17 18.21 1.72
C LYS A 216 5.85 19.37 1.02
N ASN A 217 6.99 19.84 1.52
CA ASN A 217 7.73 20.97 0.99
C ASN A 217 8.15 20.76 -0.48
N GLN A 218 8.59 19.55 -0.84
CA GLN A 218 8.94 19.25 -2.23
C GLN A 218 7.71 19.16 -3.14
N MET A 219 6.63 18.54 -2.67
CA MET A 219 5.40 18.43 -3.46
C MET A 219 4.70 19.78 -3.64
N GLU A 220 4.75 20.68 -2.67
CA GLU A 220 4.13 22.02 -2.73
C GLU A 220 4.70 22.91 -3.84
N LYS A 221 5.87 22.60 -4.38
CA LYS A 221 6.42 23.28 -5.57
C LYS A 221 5.53 23.12 -6.82
N ARG A 222 4.68 22.10 -6.85
CA ARG A 222 3.82 21.76 -8.02
C ARG A 222 2.38 21.38 -7.69
N ILE A 223 2.06 21.13 -6.43
CA ILE A 223 0.76 20.65 -5.95
C ILE A 223 0.30 21.55 -4.82
N LYS A 224 -0.97 21.96 -4.82
CA LYS A 224 -1.53 22.65 -3.66
C LYS A 224 -1.89 21.64 -2.58
N ILE A 225 -1.29 21.76 -1.39
CA ILE A 225 -1.55 20.88 -0.25
C ILE A 225 -2.17 21.66 0.88
N LEU A 226 -3.35 21.25 1.33
CA LEU A 226 -4.05 21.84 2.45
C LEU A 226 -4.20 20.79 3.54
N THR A 227 -3.58 21.03 4.69
CA THR A 227 -3.68 20.20 5.90
C THR A 227 -4.68 20.81 6.90
N ASN A 228 -5.11 20.01 7.89
CA ASN A 228 -6.13 20.40 8.88
C ASN A 228 -7.45 20.87 8.24
N VAL A 229 -7.83 20.18 7.17
CA VAL A 229 -9.04 20.46 6.40
C VAL A 229 -10.19 19.59 6.87
N ASN A 230 -11.32 20.24 7.18
CA ASN A 230 -12.59 19.58 7.37
C ASN A 230 -13.48 19.88 6.15
N ILE A 231 -13.88 18.85 5.42
CA ILE A 231 -14.79 18.97 4.28
C ILE A 231 -16.23 19.00 4.81
N VAL A 232 -16.96 20.03 4.48
CA VAL A 232 -18.34 20.27 4.93
C VAL A 232 -19.33 19.64 3.95
N GLU A 233 -19.14 19.92 2.66
CA GLU A 233 -20.08 19.51 1.61
C GLU A 233 -19.39 19.41 0.24
N VAL A 234 -19.91 18.56 -0.61
CA VAL A 234 -19.56 18.51 -2.04
C VAL A 234 -20.82 18.77 -2.85
N ILE A 235 -20.74 19.69 -3.80
CA ILE A 235 -21.87 20.10 -4.64
C ILE A 235 -21.54 19.84 -6.11
N ASN A 236 -22.46 19.18 -6.79
CA ASN A 236 -22.38 18.99 -8.24
C ASN A 236 -22.86 20.26 -8.97
N GLY A 237 -21.95 21.00 -9.60
CA GLY A 237 -22.28 22.13 -10.46
C GLY A 237 -22.42 21.72 -11.92
N LYS A 238 -22.85 22.65 -12.80
CA LYS A 238 -23.15 22.34 -14.21
C LYS A 238 -22.00 21.67 -15.00
N ASN A 239 -20.74 22.00 -14.73
CA ASN A 239 -19.57 21.41 -15.42
C ASN A 239 -18.36 21.23 -14.46
N LYS A 240 -18.58 21.32 -13.16
CA LYS A 240 -17.52 21.29 -12.15
C LYS A 240 -18.07 20.88 -10.79
N LEU A 241 -17.23 20.27 -9.99
CA LEU A 241 -17.52 19.91 -8.63
C LEU A 241 -17.02 21.02 -7.69
N ASN A 242 -17.81 21.39 -6.69
CA ASN A 242 -17.43 22.35 -5.67
C ASN A 242 -17.24 21.63 -4.35
N VAL A 243 -16.06 21.74 -3.76
CA VAL A 243 -15.77 21.21 -2.41
C VAL A 243 -15.78 22.39 -1.43
N ILE A 244 -16.70 22.35 -0.50
CA ILE A 244 -16.86 23.32 0.59
C ILE A 244 -16.10 22.78 1.80
N TYR A 245 -15.17 23.56 2.33
CA TYR A 245 -14.31 23.14 3.43
C TYR A 245 -13.98 24.31 4.36
N ASN A 246 -13.59 23.98 5.57
CA ASN A 246 -12.91 24.91 6.48
C ASN A 246 -11.53 24.36 6.89
N GLN A 247 -10.69 25.22 7.41
CA GLN A 247 -9.34 24.90 7.86
C GLN A 247 -9.11 25.60 9.19
N PHE A 248 -8.64 24.85 10.22
CA PHE A 248 -8.44 25.43 11.58
C PHE A 248 -9.65 26.18 12.12
N ASN A 249 -10.87 25.69 11.89
CA ASN A 249 -12.12 26.36 12.27
C ASN A 249 -12.29 27.78 11.69
N SER A 250 -11.59 28.09 10.59
CA SER A 250 -11.75 29.33 9.86
C SER A 250 -13.07 29.40 9.08
N ASN A 251 -13.35 30.54 8.47
CA ASN A 251 -14.48 30.67 7.55
C ASN A 251 -14.47 29.61 6.45
N VAL A 252 -15.66 29.22 6.04
CA VAL A 252 -15.88 28.26 4.97
C VAL A 252 -15.33 28.81 3.64
N LYS A 253 -14.60 27.95 2.92
CA LYS A 253 -14.02 28.23 1.61
C LYS A 253 -14.55 27.23 0.60
N THR A 254 -14.53 27.60 -0.67
CA THR A 254 -14.92 26.73 -1.78
C THR A 254 -13.75 26.56 -2.75
N ILE A 255 -13.55 25.34 -3.21
CA ILE A 255 -12.59 25.01 -4.25
C ILE A 255 -13.26 24.16 -5.33
N GLU A 256 -12.90 24.41 -6.60
CA GLU A 256 -13.50 23.79 -7.77
C GLU A 256 -12.59 22.75 -8.40
N ALA A 257 -13.17 21.65 -8.89
CA ALA A 257 -12.48 20.62 -9.65
C ALA A 257 -13.36 20.03 -10.77
N GLU A 258 -12.74 19.36 -11.71
CA GLU A 258 -13.44 18.51 -12.71
C GLU A 258 -13.70 17.12 -12.16
N LYS A 259 -12.78 16.60 -11.35
CA LYS A 259 -12.90 15.31 -10.69
C LYS A 259 -12.42 15.41 -9.24
N ILE A 260 -12.98 14.53 -8.41
CA ILE A 260 -12.56 14.31 -7.03
C ILE A 260 -12.07 12.87 -6.92
N PHE A 261 -10.88 12.68 -6.33
CA PHE A 261 -10.31 11.38 -6.01
C PHE A 261 -10.36 11.16 -4.51
N ILE A 262 -10.98 10.08 -4.05
CA ILE A 262 -11.14 9.76 -2.63
C ILE A 262 -10.09 8.73 -2.22
N ALA A 263 -9.21 9.11 -1.30
CA ALA A 263 -8.15 8.28 -0.73
C ALA A 263 -8.08 8.41 0.80
N THR A 264 -9.23 8.33 1.46
CA THR A 264 -9.41 8.58 2.90
C THR A 264 -9.17 7.36 3.79
N GLY A 265 -8.84 6.22 3.20
CA GLY A 265 -8.57 4.96 3.88
C GLY A 265 -9.28 3.78 3.23
N ARG A 266 -9.23 2.65 3.93
CA ARG A 266 -9.82 1.39 3.47
C ARG A 266 -10.66 0.77 4.58
N LYS A 267 -11.72 0.04 4.21
CA LYS A 267 -12.54 -0.77 5.11
C LYS A 267 -12.53 -2.22 4.67
N SER A 268 -12.63 -3.12 5.64
CA SER A 268 -12.67 -4.57 5.37
C SER A 268 -13.86 -4.96 4.50
N ASN A 269 -13.69 -6.00 3.69
CA ASN A 269 -14.77 -6.65 2.94
C ASN A 269 -15.50 -7.74 3.77
N ALA A 270 -15.19 -7.89 5.05
CA ALA A 270 -15.83 -8.88 5.92
C ALA A 270 -17.34 -8.70 6.06
N ASP A 271 -17.85 -7.46 5.96
CA ASP A 271 -19.29 -7.17 5.96
C ASP A 271 -20.01 -7.83 4.77
N LEU A 272 -19.35 -8.00 3.63
CA LEU A 272 -19.90 -8.68 2.45
C LEU A 272 -20.05 -10.20 2.66
N LEU A 273 -19.28 -10.77 3.57
CA LEU A 273 -19.30 -12.20 3.90
C LEU A 273 -20.46 -12.60 4.83
N LYS A 274 -21.30 -11.67 5.26
CA LYS A 274 -22.35 -11.92 6.28
C LYS A 274 -21.77 -12.60 7.54
N ILE A 275 -20.63 -12.09 8.03
CA ILE A 275 -19.91 -12.64 9.20
C ILE A 275 -20.83 -12.82 10.43
N GLY A 276 -21.90 -12.04 10.55
CA GLY A 276 -22.89 -12.20 11.61
C GLY A 276 -23.61 -13.56 11.66
N ASN A 277 -23.52 -14.37 10.59
CA ASN A 277 -24.02 -15.75 10.59
C ASN A 277 -23.02 -16.75 11.21
N THR A 278 -21.90 -16.26 11.72
CA THR A 278 -20.80 -17.05 12.28
C THR A 278 -20.39 -16.55 13.66
N ASP A 279 -19.57 -17.32 14.37
CA ASP A 279 -18.91 -16.90 15.61
C ASP A 279 -17.58 -16.14 15.37
N ILE A 280 -17.27 -15.77 14.14
CA ILE A 280 -16.08 -15.00 13.76
C ILE A 280 -16.20 -13.59 14.32
N LYS A 281 -15.22 -13.17 15.13
CA LYS A 281 -15.20 -11.83 15.73
C LYS A 281 -14.53 -10.83 14.81
N VAL A 282 -15.10 -9.63 14.75
CA VAL A 282 -14.55 -8.46 14.05
C VAL A 282 -14.26 -7.31 15.03
N ASP A 283 -13.47 -6.34 14.63
CA ASP A 283 -13.26 -5.11 15.38
C ASP A 283 -14.35 -4.05 15.05
N GLN A 284 -14.25 -2.86 15.64
CA GLN A 284 -15.19 -1.75 15.43
C GLN A 284 -15.20 -1.22 13.98
N ARG A 285 -14.19 -1.56 13.18
CA ARG A 285 -14.05 -1.21 11.78
C ARG A 285 -14.34 -2.37 10.83
N ASN A 286 -14.92 -3.45 11.35
CA ASN A 286 -15.21 -4.70 10.64
C ASN A 286 -13.99 -5.46 10.11
N PHE A 287 -12.77 -5.24 10.63
CA PHE A 287 -11.65 -6.10 10.33
C PHE A 287 -11.74 -7.38 11.16
N ILE A 288 -11.43 -8.51 10.52
CA ILE A 288 -11.48 -9.83 11.20
C ILE A 288 -10.39 -9.90 12.26
N LYS A 289 -10.78 -10.22 13.50
CA LYS A 289 -9.84 -10.43 14.60
C LYS A 289 -9.19 -11.80 14.48
N VAL A 290 -7.86 -11.80 14.55
CA VAL A 290 -7.04 -13.02 14.55
C VAL A 290 -6.06 -13.01 15.72
N ASN A 291 -5.64 -14.20 16.15
CA ASN A 291 -4.55 -14.36 17.09
C ASN A 291 -3.17 -14.24 16.40
N LYS A 292 -2.08 -14.45 17.14
CA LYS A 292 -0.70 -14.38 16.58
C LYS A 292 -0.41 -15.43 15.51
N TYR A 293 -1.23 -16.47 15.41
CA TYR A 293 -1.15 -17.54 14.40
C TYR A 293 -2.09 -17.33 13.22
N LEU A 294 -2.70 -16.14 13.13
CA LEU A 294 -3.69 -15.74 12.11
C LEU A 294 -4.99 -16.56 12.17
N GLU A 295 -5.27 -17.27 13.25
CA GLU A 295 -6.52 -17.96 13.46
C GLU A 295 -7.60 -16.99 13.93
N THR A 296 -8.81 -17.13 13.39
CA THR A 296 -10.00 -16.40 13.86
C THR A 296 -10.50 -16.96 15.20
N SER A 297 -11.61 -16.45 15.71
CA SER A 297 -12.28 -17.02 16.91
C SER A 297 -12.94 -18.37 16.65
N VAL A 298 -13.06 -18.82 15.41
CA VAL A 298 -13.61 -20.12 15.03
C VAL A 298 -12.47 -21.05 14.61
N LYS A 299 -12.45 -22.25 15.20
CA LYS A 299 -11.43 -23.27 14.90
C LYS A 299 -11.41 -23.60 13.40
N ASN A 300 -10.23 -23.82 12.83
CA ASN A 300 -10.02 -24.15 11.42
C ASN A 300 -10.44 -23.02 10.43
N ILE A 301 -10.55 -21.78 10.91
CA ILE A 301 -10.76 -20.62 10.05
C ILE A 301 -9.66 -19.59 10.30
N TRP A 302 -8.94 -19.23 9.23
CA TRP A 302 -7.86 -18.23 9.23
C TRP A 302 -8.26 -17.01 8.42
N ALA A 303 -7.68 -15.86 8.75
CA ALA A 303 -7.83 -14.65 7.94
C ALA A 303 -6.49 -13.92 7.82
N PHE A 304 -6.27 -13.26 6.68
CA PHE A 304 -5.01 -12.62 6.34
C PHE A 304 -5.19 -11.42 5.39
N GLY A 305 -4.13 -10.66 5.22
CA GLY A 305 -4.08 -9.49 4.34
C GLY A 305 -4.97 -8.35 4.82
N ASP A 306 -5.46 -7.54 3.87
CA ASP A 306 -6.27 -6.37 4.20
C ASP A 306 -7.57 -6.71 4.96
N ALA A 307 -8.01 -7.97 4.95
CA ALA A 307 -9.20 -8.41 5.68
C ALA A 307 -9.03 -8.31 7.21
N ILE A 308 -7.79 -8.41 7.72
CA ILE A 308 -7.47 -8.26 9.15
C ILE A 308 -7.02 -6.84 9.52
N GLY A 309 -6.71 -5.99 8.53
CA GLY A 309 -6.45 -4.56 8.71
C GLY A 309 -5.19 -4.17 9.45
N LYS A 310 -4.24 -5.08 9.66
CA LYS A 310 -3.01 -4.84 10.43
C LYS A 310 -1.97 -4.09 9.59
N PHE A 311 -1.56 -4.69 8.47
CA PHE A 311 -0.70 -4.06 7.46
C PHE A 311 -1.31 -4.34 6.08
N MET A 312 -1.62 -3.27 5.33
CA MET A 312 -2.30 -3.39 4.03
C MET A 312 -1.28 -3.32 2.88
N PHE A 313 -0.32 -4.25 2.89
CA PHE A 313 0.73 -4.38 1.89
C PHE A 313 0.72 -5.79 1.30
N LYS A 314 0.94 -5.89 -0.02
CA LYS A 314 0.90 -7.18 -0.73
C LYS A 314 1.92 -8.18 -0.20
N HIS A 315 3.15 -7.74 0.05
CA HIS A 315 4.22 -8.59 0.60
C HIS A 315 3.85 -9.12 2.00
N VAL A 316 3.20 -8.32 2.85
CA VAL A 316 2.72 -8.79 4.16
C VAL A 316 1.58 -9.80 3.99
N ALA A 317 0.62 -9.53 3.10
CA ALA A 317 -0.49 -10.45 2.85
C ALA A 317 -0.03 -11.80 2.29
N ASN A 318 1.07 -11.84 1.52
CA ASN A 318 1.68 -13.09 1.04
C ASN A 318 2.27 -13.88 2.21
N GLU A 319 3.11 -13.26 3.04
CA GLU A 319 3.70 -13.91 4.22
C GLU A 319 2.63 -14.38 5.22
N GLU A 320 1.57 -13.60 5.40
CA GLU A 320 0.42 -14.00 6.22
C GLU A 320 -0.31 -15.21 5.61
N ALA A 321 -0.47 -15.29 4.29
CA ALA A 321 -1.08 -16.44 3.61
C ALA A 321 -0.24 -17.71 3.81
N VAL A 322 1.09 -17.62 3.61
CA VAL A 322 2.04 -18.73 3.86
C VAL A 322 1.97 -19.16 5.33
N THR A 323 1.95 -18.21 6.27
CA THR A 323 1.82 -18.50 7.71
C THR A 323 0.48 -19.17 8.04
N CYS A 324 -0.64 -18.73 7.45
CA CYS A 324 -1.95 -19.37 7.62
C CYS A 324 -1.93 -20.80 7.13
N TRP A 325 -1.37 -21.04 5.94
CA TRP A 325 -1.25 -22.39 5.38
C TRP A 325 -0.42 -23.30 6.29
N HIS A 326 0.79 -22.86 6.67
CA HIS A 326 1.66 -23.61 7.59
C HIS A 326 0.92 -23.98 8.89
N ASN A 327 0.26 -23.01 9.52
CA ASN A 327 -0.47 -23.22 10.78
C ASN A 327 -1.69 -24.14 10.63
N SER A 328 -2.22 -24.26 9.42
CA SER A 328 -3.32 -25.18 9.15
C SER A 328 -2.91 -26.65 9.12
N LEU A 329 -1.63 -26.95 8.92
CA LEU A 329 -1.11 -28.32 8.88
C LEU A 329 -0.96 -28.98 10.26
N GLY A 330 -0.96 -28.20 11.34
CA GLY A 330 -1.29 -28.70 12.69
C GLY A 330 -0.15 -28.96 13.65
N ASN A 331 1.09 -29.20 13.22
CA ASN A 331 2.09 -29.77 14.15
C ASN A 331 2.98 -28.76 14.88
N HIS A 332 3.32 -27.63 14.28
CA HIS A 332 4.12 -26.57 14.90
C HIS A 332 3.63 -25.21 14.40
N LYS A 333 2.89 -24.49 15.23
CA LYS A 333 2.39 -23.17 14.87
C LYS A 333 3.48 -22.11 14.92
N THR A 334 3.58 -21.32 13.87
CA THR A 334 4.49 -20.18 13.76
C THR A 334 3.71 -18.87 13.87
N SER A 335 4.20 -17.94 14.70
CA SER A 335 3.63 -16.59 14.74
C SER A 335 4.20 -15.74 13.61
N MET A 336 3.34 -14.93 13.00
CA MET A 336 3.80 -13.92 12.05
C MET A 336 4.69 -12.89 12.76
N ASP A 337 5.89 -12.67 12.22
CA ASP A 337 6.79 -11.62 12.70
C ASP A 337 6.46 -10.29 11.99
N TYR A 338 6.12 -9.29 12.77
CA TYR A 338 5.81 -7.94 12.29
C TYR A 338 6.85 -6.90 12.73
N SER A 339 8.00 -7.32 13.24
CA SER A 339 9.01 -6.42 13.80
C SER A 339 9.67 -5.52 12.76
N ALA A 340 9.79 -6.00 11.52
CA ALA A 340 10.52 -5.34 10.44
C ALA A 340 9.70 -5.26 9.14
N ILE A 341 8.44 -4.83 9.23
CA ILE A 341 7.61 -4.66 8.04
C ILE A 341 8.03 -3.40 7.27
N PRO A 342 8.53 -3.55 6.04
CA PRO A 342 8.90 -2.41 5.21
C PRO A 342 7.68 -1.83 4.49
N TYR A 343 7.77 -0.54 4.16
CA TYR A 343 6.88 0.07 3.19
C TYR A 343 7.60 1.11 2.34
N ALA A 344 7.08 1.35 1.16
CA ALA A 344 7.53 2.42 0.29
C ALA A 344 6.35 3.26 -0.20
N VAL A 345 6.62 4.55 -0.47
CA VAL A 345 5.70 5.48 -1.15
C VAL A 345 6.40 5.96 -2.41
N PHE A 346 5.81 5.66 -3.54
CA PHE A 346 6.35 5.98 -4.85
C PHE A 346 5.90 7.38 -5.28
N SER A 347 6.28 8.35 -4.48
CA SER A 347 6.11 9.78 -4.72
C SER A 347 7.39 10.37 -5.32
N HIS A 348 7.39 11.67 -5.55
CA HIS A 348 8.62 12.40 -5.87
C HIS A 348 8.79 13.56 -4.88
N PRO A 349 9.78 13.44 -3.95
CA PRO A 349 10.74 12.34 -3.74
C PRO A 349 10.10 11.04 -3.21
N GLN A 350 10.77 9.90 -3.47
CA GLN A 350 10.35 8.58 -2.97
C GLN A 350 10.61 8.44 -1.46
N ILE A 351 9.80 7.62 -0.79
CA ILE A 351 9.98 7.29 0.62
C ILE A 351 10.09 5.79 0.78
N ALA A 352 10.96 5.33 1.68
CA ALA A 352 10.96 3.96 2.17
C ALA A 352 11.23 3.93 3.68
N SER A 353 10.60 3.00 4.38
CA SER A 353 10.72 2.88 5.83
C SER A 353 10.59 1.44 6.27
N VAL A 354 11.30 1.08 7.34
CA VAL A 354 11.18 -0.21 8.04
C VAL A 354 11.34 0.02 9.54
N GLY A 355 10.58 -0.70 10.36
CA GLY A 355 10.67 -0.65 11.81
C GLY A 355 10.01 0.59 12.44
N LEU A 356 10.50 0.97 13.63
CA LEU A 356 9.94 2.01 14.48
C LEU A 356 10.39 3.42 14.05
N THR A 357 9.49 4.39 14.20
CA THR A 357 9.84 5.81 14.18
C THR A 357 10.63 6.18 15.44
N GLU A 358 11.35 7.31 15.40
CA GLU A 358 12.10 7.80 16.57
C GLU A 358 11.20 7.95 17.80
N ASN A 359 10.00 8.52 17.65
CA ASN A 359 9.07 8.70 18.75
C ASN A 359 8.56 7.37 19.32
N GLU A 360 8.30 6.38 18.48
CA GLU A 360 7.88 5.05 18.91
C GLU A 360 9.01 4.31 19.63
N ALA A 361 10.24 4.46 19.15
CA ALA A 361 11.42 3.85 19.74
C ALA A 361 11.77 4.48 21.09
N LYS A 362 11.78 5.82 21.22
CA LYS A 362 12.02 6.55 22.49
C LYS A 362 11.07 6.14 23.60
N SER A 363 9.85 5.72 23.26
CA SER A 363 8.89 5.27 24.28
C SER A 363 9.22 3.92 24.92
N LYS A 364 10.20 3.16 24.37
CA LYS A 364 10.47 1.78 24.76
C LYS A 364 11.96 1.48 24.98
N TYR A 365 12.85 2.28 24.40
CA TYR A 365 14.29 2.01 24.34
C TYR A 365 15.09 3.28 24.62
N GLU A 366 16.32 3.13 25.14
CA GLU A 366 17.36 4.13 25.01
C GLU A 366 17.92 4.03 23.59
N ILE A 367 17.91 5.11 22.82
CA ILE A 367 18.21 5.05 21.40
C ILE A 367 19.42 5.89 21.00
N LEU A 368 20.05 5.44 19.92
CA LEU A 368 20.97 6.23 19.11
C LEU A 368 20.29 6.55 17.78
N VAL A 369 20.49 7.77 17.29
CA VAL A 369 19.98 8.19 15.98
C VAL A 369 21.15 8.64 15.10
N GLY A 370 21.19 8.11 13.87
CA GLY A 370 22.10 8.53 12.83
C GLY A 370 21.32 9.16 11.68
N LYS A 371 21.90 10.16 11.02
CA LYS A 371 21.30 10.80 9.84
C LYS A 371 22.39 11.15 8.83
N ALA A 372 22.15 10.79 7.55
CA ALA A 372 23.01 11.19 6.44
C ALA A 372 22.17 11.81 5.33
N ARG A 373 22.72 12.80 4.64
CA ARG A 373 22.14 13.41 3.44
C ARG A 373 22.65 12.70 2.20
N TYR A 374 21.91 12.74 1.11
CA TYR A 374 22.37 12.22 -0.18
C TYR A 374 23.68 12.91 -0.61
N SER A 375 23.81 14.21 -0.37
CA SER A 375 25.03 14.96 -0.63
C SER A 375 26.27 14.55 0.20
N ASP A 376 26.11 13.68 1.20
CA ASP A 376 27.24 13.17 2.00
C ASP A 376 28.01 12.04 1.28
N VAL A 377 27.52 11.57 0.12
CA VAL A 377 28.17 10.56 -0.71
C VAL A 377 28.35 11.07 -2.13
N ALA A 378 29.46 10.70 -2.77
CA ALA A 378 29.86 11.22 -4.08
C ALA A 378 28.79 11.05 -5.17
N LYS A 379 28.05 9.93 -5.18
CA LYS A 379 26.96 9.73 -6.14
C LYS A 379 25.77 10.65 -5.89
N GLY A 380 25.42 10.90 -4.65
CA GLY A 380 24.33 11.83 -4.30
C GLY A 380 24.71 13.29 -4.62
N GLU A 381 25.98 13.67 -4.39
CA GLU A 381 26.51 14.98 -4.80
C GLU A 381 26.49 15.14 -6.32
N ALA A 382 26.92 14.12 -7.07
CA ALA A 382 26.86 14.12 -8.53
C ALA A 382 25.42 14.21 -9.10
N MET A 383 24.43 13.75 -8.36
CA MET A 383 23.00 13.90 -8.70
C MET A 383 22.41 15.26 -8.30
N MET A 384 23.19 16.11 -7.63
CA MET A 384 22.74 17.37 -7.02
C MET A 384 21.55 17.17 -6.05
N GLU A 385 21.45 15.99 -5.42
CA GLU A 385 20.38 15.70 -4.45
C GLU A 385 20.72 16.30 -3.08
N ILE A 386 20.23 17.50 -2.87
CA ILE A 386 20.54 18.31 -1.65
C ILE A 386 19.49 18.17 -0.54
N HIS A 387 18.34 17.58 -0.82
CA HIS A 387 17.20 17.53 0.10
C HIS A 387 17.05 16.18 0.78
N GLY A 388 17.24 15.10 0.02
CA GLY A 388 17.04 13.74 0.48
C GLY A 388 17.96 13.35 1.63
N PHE A 389 17.45 12.48 2.50
CA PHE A 389 18.22 11.98 3.65
C PHE A 389 17.77 10.56 4.06
N THR A 390 18.64 9.94 4.84
CA THR A 390 18.44 8.68 5.53
C THR A 390 18.50 8.88 7.04
N LYS A 391 17.74 8.09 7.81
CA LYS A 391 17.71 8.15 9.27
C LYS A 391 17.67 6.74 9.84
N ALA A 392 18.64 6.41 10.69
CA ALA A 392 18.71 5.15 11.42
C ALA A 392 18.33 5.37 12.89
N ILE A 393 17.61 4.42 13.47
CA ILE A 393 17.25 4.37 14.88
C ILE A 393 17.76 3.03 15.42
N VAL A 394 18.60 3.07 16.44
CA VAL A 394 19.30 1.91 16.99
C VAL A 394 19.12 1.86 18.49
N ASP A 395 18.89 0.67 19.04
CA ASP A 395 18.91 0.44 20.48
C ASP A 395 20.34 0.63 21.00
N LYS A 396 20.50 1.56 21.93
CA LYS A 396 21.82 1.90 22.52
C LYS A 396 22.47 0.70 23.20
N LYS A 397 21.70 -0.12 23.90
CA LYS A 397 22.18 -1.26 24.68
C LYS A 397 22.56 -2.46 23.82
N THR A 398 21.68 -2.86 22.92
CA THR A 398 21.87 -4.09 22.12
C THR A 398 22.52 -3.84 20.78
N ARG A 399 22.63 -2.57 20.35
CA ARG A 399 23.12 -2.16 19.02
C ARG A 399 22.27 -2.72 17.88
N LYS A 400 21.03 -3.08 18.13
CA LYS A 400 20.07 -3.55 17.11
C LYS A 400 19.38 -2.39 16.42
N ILE A 401 19.15 -2.56 15.14
CA ILE A 401 18.38 -1.63 14.31
C ILE A 401 16.92 -1.72 14.73
N LEU A 402 16.35 -0.63 15.20
CA LEU A 402 14.95 -0.50 15.57
C LEU A 402 14.11 0.07 14.43
N GLY A 403 14.71 0.93 13.60
CA GLY A 403 14.06 1.51 12.44
C GLY A 403 15.05 2.17 11.49
N PHE A 404 14.64 2.25 10.21
CA PHE A 404 15.38 2.95 9.19
C PHE A 404 14.42 3.61 8.20
N HIS A 405 14.69 4.85 7.84
CA HIS A 405 13.81 5.68 7.04
C HIS A 405 14.59 6.45 5.99
N ILE A 406 14.08 6.50 4.78
CA ILE A 406 14.71 7.17 3.63
C ILE A 406 13.67 8.06 2.95
N ILE A 407 14.07 9.26 2.56
CA ILE A 407 13.37 10.09 1.59
C ILE A 407 14.36 10.59 0.55
N GLY A 408 14.11 10.29 -0.73
CA GLY A 408 14.98 10.64 -1.85
C GLY A 408 14.95 9.59 -2.96
N PRO A 409 15.75 9.78 -4.02
CA PRO A 409 15.82 8.87 -5.16
C PRO A 409 16.21 7.44 -4.74
N TYR A 410 15.57 6.45 -5.37
CA TYR A 410 15.84 5.03 -5.15
C TYR A 410 15.62 4.52 -3.72
N ALA A 411 14.91 5.25 -2.86
CA ALA A 411 14.66 4.87 -1.49
C ALA A 411 14.13 3.42 -1.34
N PRO A 412 13.16 2.92 -2.16
CA PRO A 412 12.67 1.54 -2.07
C PRO A 412 13.71 0.46 -2.38
N ILE A 413 14.75 0.80 -3.15
CA ILE A 413 15.86 -0.11 -3.48
C ILE A 413 16.90 -0.10 -2.36
N LEU A 414 17.30 1.09 -1.93
CA LEU A 414 18.36 1.28 -0.93
C LEU A 414 18.01 0.66 0.42
N ILE A 415 16.75 0.73 0.84
CA ILE A 415 16.31 0.22 2.14
C ILE A 415 16.43 -1.30 2.26
N GLN A 416 16.48 -2.05 1.15
CA GLN A 416 16.44 -3.51 1.17
C GLN A 416 17.63 -4.12 1.94
N GLU A 417 18.80 -3.50 1.91
CA GLU A 417 19.96 -3.93 2.67
C GLU A 417 19.67 -3.92 4.18
N VAL A 418 19.05 -2.85 4.67
CA VAL A 418 18.68 -2.72 6.09
C VAL A 418 17.58 -3.71 6.48
N ILE A 419 16.60 -3.94 5.61
CA ILE A 419 15.55 -4.94 5.83
C ILE A 419 16.17 -6.33 6.01
N ASN A 420 17.14 -6.70 5.15
CA ASN A 420 17.84 -7.99 5.25
C ASN A 420 18.63 -8.10 6.56
N ALA A 421 19.33 -7.04 6.97
CA ALA A 421 20.04 -7.01 8.25
C ALA A 421 19.08 -7.16 9.45
N MET A 422 17.92 -6.49 9.42
CA MET A 422 16.89 -6.61 10.46
C MET A 422 16.31 -8.04 10.51
N ALA A 423 16.06 -8.66 9.38
CA ALA A 423 15.57 -10.04 9.30
C ALA A 423 16.58 -11.06 9.85
N LEU A 424 17.87 -10.78 9.79
CA LEU A 424 18.96 -11.60 10.33
C LEU A 424 19.27 -11.33 11.82
N GLY A 425 18.42 -10.61 12.54
CA GLY A 425 18.59 -10.32 13.96
C GLY A 425 18.87 -8.85 14.29
N GLY A 426 19.03 -8.00 13.28
CA GLY A 426 19.05 -6.56 13.40
C GLY A 426 20.36 -5.93 13.89
N GLU A 427 21.44 -6.68 14.03
CA GLU A 427 22.71 -6.12 14.46
C GLU A 427 23.33 -5.23 13.38
N ILE A 428 23.73 -4.01 13.72
CA ILE A 428 24.37 -3.06 12.78
C ILE A 428 25.64 -3.62 12.15
N GLY A 429 26.32 -4.54 12.82
CA GLY A 429 27.52 -5.22 12.34
C GLY A 429 27.31 -6.00 11.02
N TYR A 430 26.11 -6.44 10.72
CA TYR A 430 25.82 -7.13 9.45
C TYR A 430 26.01 -6.21 8.23
N LEU A 431 25.67 -4.93 8.36
CA LEU A 431 25.81 -3.94 7.28
C LEU A 431 27.28 -3.65 6.95
N GLY A 432 28.17 -3.66 7.95
CA GLY A 432 29.60 -3.37 7.76
C GLY A 432 30.44 -4.56 7.28
N ARG A 433 29.86 -5.76 7.16
CA ARG A 433 30.64 -6.95 6.70
C ARG A 433 30.84 -6.98 5.20
N GLY A 434 29.92 -6.41 4.43
CA GLY A 434 29.99 -6.34 2.97
C GLY A 434 30.74 -5.07 2.53
N MET A 435 31.53 -5.17 1.46
CA MET A 435 32.09 -3.99 0.80
C MET A 435 31.00 -3.29 -0.01
N HIS A 436 30.86 -1.98 0.17
CA HIS A 436 29.98 -1.17 -0.65
C HIS A 436 30.71 -0.68 -1.90
N ILE A 437 30.00 -0.68 -3.02
CA ILE A 437 30.52 -0.15 -4.28
C ILE A 437 30.71 1.36 -4.12
N HIS A 438 31.88 1.87 -4.54
CA HIS A 438 32.18 3.29 -4.61
C HIS A 438 32.42 3.73 -6.07
N PRO A 439 31.83 4.85 -6.53
CA PRO A 439 30.85 5.70 -5.85
C PRO A 439 29.40 5.23 -6.13
N ALA A 440 28.62 4.97 -5.09
CA ALA A 440 27.23 4.52 -5.22
C ALA A 440 26.35 5.07 -4.09
N LEU A 441 25.03 5.11 -4.31
CA LEU A 441 24.06 5.55 -3.28
C LEU A 441 23.96 4.58 -2.09
N SER A 442 24.32 3.30 -2.26
CA SER A 442 24.36 2.32 -1.16
C SER A 442 25.30 2.75 -0.01
N GLU A 443 26.32 3.59 -0.28
CA GLU A 443 27.19 4.15 0.75
C GLU A 443 26.44 5.01 1.79
N LEU A 444 25.25 5.53 1.44
CA LEU A 444 24.38 6.25 2.37
C LEU A 444 24.00 5.42 3.60
N ILE A 445 23.88 4.10 3.43
CA ILE A 445 23.52 3.20 4.54
C ILE A 445 24.64 3.26 5.59
N LEU A 446 25.88 2.98 5.21
CA LEU A 446 27.02 3.05 6.13
C LEU A 446 27.25 4.46 6.68
N SER A 447 27.14 5.49 5.83
CA SER A 447 27.24 6.90 6.25
C SER A 447 26.24 7.23 7.36
N THR A 448 25.02 6.71 7.28
CA THR A 448 23.99 6.93 8.30
C THR A 448 24.36 6.28 9.64
N PHE A 449 24.79 5.02 9.60
CA PHE A 449 25.19 4.30 10.82
C PHE A 449 26.49 4.80 11.43
N SER A 450 27.41 5.39 10.65
CA SER A 450 28.63 6.02 11.18
C SER A 450 28.36 7.30 11.98
N LYS A 451 27.19 7.92 11.79
CA LYS A 451 26.77 9.18 12.44
C LYS A 451 25.85 8.97 13.64
N LEU A 452 25.80 7.75 14.20
CA LEU A 452 24.98 7.46 15.37
C LEU A 452 25.42 8.28 16.58
N ARG A 453 24.45 8.97 17.20
CA ARG A 453 24.65 9.78 18.41
C ARG A 453 23.47 9.61 19.37
N GLU A 454 23.69 9.88 20.65
CA GLU A 454 22.62 9.95 21.64
C GLU A 454 21.67 11.09 21.31
N VAL A 455 20.39 10.88 21.58
CA VAL A 455 19.33 11.89 21.40
C VAL A 455 18.78 12.22 22.76
N ASN A 456 18.86 13.45 23.14
CA ASN A 456 18.32 13.99 24.39
C ASN A 456 16.78 13.96 24.41
#